data_e459366f126d4af5d249cd821338257a
#
_entry.id   e459366f126d4af5d249cd821338257a
#
_cell.length_a   1.000
_cell.length_b   1.000
_cell.length_c   1.000
_cell.angle_alpha   90.00
_cell.angle_beta   90.00
_cell.angle_gamma   90.00
#
_symmetry.space_group_name_H-M   'P 1'
#
loop_
_entity.id
_entity.type
_entity.pdbx_description
1 polymer ?
#
loop_
_entity_poly.entity_id
_entity_poly.type
_entity_poly.pdbx_seq_one_letter_code
_entity_poly.pdbx_strand_id
1 'polypeptide(L)'
;MNTKVKTRTWIALLNLLFLFTAINAQPVRQHLHEGWNFRQARGTNWYEATVPGTVHTDLMDNKLIYDPFYRLNERGVQWVDKEDWIYRTTFDVTPELLAKKNIVLHFEGLDTYADVTLNGKKILSADNMFCEWQVDVRSLLKEHGNELQVYLHSPIKIAMPKWEAVPFQYRSSNDQSENGGLLNRKIGVFVRKAGYHFGWDWGPRLVTSGIWRTVSLEA
;
A
#
# COMPACT_ATOMS: atom_id res chain seq x y z
N MET A 1 -29.94 -62.38 12.89
CA MET A 1 -29.09 -61.43 13.64
C MET A 1 -28.07 -60.77 12.69
N ASN A 2 -28.50 -59.95 11.66
CA ASN A 2 -27.53 -59.35 10.71
C ASN A 2 -28.02 -58.05 10.05
N THR A 3 -29.10 -57.44 10.49
CA THR A 3 -29.62 -56.19 9.89
C THR A 3 -29.09 -54.93 10.58
N LYS A 4 -28.71 -54.99 11.86
CA LYS A 4 -28.18 -53.80 12.59
C LYS A 4 -26.74 -53.44 12.24
N VAL A 5 -25.93 -54.35 11.75
CA VAL A 5 -24.52 -54.08 11.37
C VAL A 5 -24.47 -53.33 10.02
N LYS A 6 -25.33 -53.72 9.06
CA LYS A 6 -25.36 -53.08 7.73
C LYS A 6 -25.75 -51.58 7.79
N THR A 7 -26.73 -51.25 8.64
CA THR A 7 -27.23 -49.86 8.80
C THR A 7 -26.14 -48.93 9.41
N ARG A 8 -25.38 -49.43 10.39
CA ARG A 8 -24.29 -48.65 11.01
C ARG A 8 -23.15 -48.38 10.05
N THR A 9 -22.82 -49.33 9.15
CA THR A 9 -21.77 -49.15 8.13
C THR A 9 -22.16 -48.12 7.08
N TRP A 10 -23.42 -48.09 6.66
CA TRP A 10 -23.93 -47.09 5.72
C TRP A 10 -23.97 -45.68 6.30
N ILE A 11 -24.32 -45.53 7.58
CA ILE A 11 -24.31 -44.22 8.29
C ILE A 11 -22.86 -43.71 8.44
N ALA A 12 -21.91 -44.58 8.74
CA ALA A 12 -20.49 -44.24 8.84
C ALA A 12 -19.90 -43.81 7.45
N LEU A 13 -20.27 -44.51 6.37
CA LEU A 13 -19.88 -44.15 5.01
C LEU A 13 -20.51 -42.81 4.56
N LEU A 14 -21.76 -42.53 4.90
CA LEU A 14 -22.44 -41.27 4.61
C LEU A 14 -21.78 -40.09 5.33
N ASN A 15 -21.40 -40.26 6.60
CA ASN A 15 -20.68 -39.24 7.37
C ASN A 15 -19.23 -39.03 6.83
N LEU A 16 -18.57 -40.09 6.35
CA LEU A 16 -17.24 -39.95 5.71
C LEU A 16 -17.34 -39.19 4.39
N LEU A 17 -18.40 -39.40 3.60
CA LEU A 17 -18.63 -38.61 2.36
C LEU A 17 -18.89 -37.12 2.63
N PHE A 18 -19.61 -36.81 3.73
CA PHE A 18 -19.83 -35.39 4.11
C PHE A 18 -18.57 -34.70 4.61
N LEU A 19 -17.58 -35.42 5.15
CA LEU A 19 -16.30 -34.86 5.60
C LEU A 19 -15.38 -34.52 4.43
N PHE A 20 -15.56 -35.14 3.27
CA PHE A 20 -14.75 -34.82 2.07
C PHE A 20 -15.29 -33.64 1.23
N THR A 21 -16.46 -33.11 1.54
CA THR A 21 -17.03 -31.94 0.86
C THR A 21 -16.77 -30.62 1.58
N ALA A 22 -15.87 -30.56 2.56
CA ALA A 22 -15.25 -29.31 2.94
C ALA A 22 -14.38 -28.84 1.76
N ILE A 23 -15.03 -28.31 0.73
CA ILE A 23 -14.37 -27.55 -0.33
C ILE A 23 -13.68 -26.41 0.40
N ASN A 24 -12.35 -26.53 0.57
CA ASN A 24 -11.53 -25.40 0.90
C ASN A 24 -11.69 -24.42 -0.27
N ALA A 25 -12.64 -23.51 -0.15
CA ALA A 25 -12.76 -22.41 -1.08
C ALA A 25 -11.50 -21.57 -0.89
N GLN A 26 -10.47 -21.86 -1.67
CA GLN A 26 -9.29 -21.01 -1.72
C GLN A 26 -9.75 -19.66 -2.24
N PRO A 27 -9.39 -18.56 -1.58
CA PRO A 27 -9.70 -17.25 -2.09
C PRO A 27 -9.05 -17.08 -3.46
N VAL A 28 -9.83 -16.66 -4.44
CA VAL A 28 -9.29 -16.31 -5.75
C VAL A 28 -8.61 -14.97 -5.61
N ARG A 29 -7.33 -14.91 -5.97
CA ARG A 29 -6.53 -13.70 -5.83
C ARG A 29 -5.82 -13.38 -7.15
N GLN A 30 -5.88 -12.10 -7.54
CA GLN A 30 -5.12 -11.55 -8.66
C GLN A 30 -4.23 -10.42 -8.13
N HIS A 31 -2.92 -10.60 -8.18
CA HIS A 31 -1.97 -9.56 -7.80
C HIS A 31 -1.90 -8.47 -8.88
N LEU A 32 -1.82 -7.22 -8.45
CA LEU A 32 -1.69 -6.05 -9.29
C LEU A 32 -0.29 -5.44 -9.11
N HIS A 33 0.74 -6.18 -9.52
CA HIS A 33 2.14 -5.78 -9.34
C HIS A 33 2.77 -5.20 -10.60
N GLU A 34 2.13 -5.36 -11.77
CA GLU A 34 2.71 -5.03 -13.05
C GLU A 34 2.13 -3.76 -13.68
N GLY A 35 2.87 -3.18 -14.61
CA GLY A 35 2.43 -2.06 -15.42
C GLY A 35 2.30 -0.74 -14.67
N TRP A 36 2.90 -0.64 -13.50
CA TRP A 36 2.88 0.60 -12.71
C TRP A 36 3.80 1.66 -13.29
N ASN A 37 3.29 2.87 -13.24
CA ASN A 37 4.06 4.09 -13.55
C ASN A 37 3.84 5.10 -12.43
N PHE A 38 4.85 5.93 -12.17
CA PHE A 38 4.76 7.00 -11.20
C PHE A 38 5.24 8.34 -11.75
N ARG A 39 4.83 9.40 -11.09
CA ARG A 39 5.33 10.75 -11.33
C ARG A 39 5.16 11.63 -10.11
N GLN A 40 5.91 12.71 -10.05
CA GLN A 40 5.62 13.82 -9.16
C GLN A 40 4.23 14.42 -9.51
N ALA A 41 3.41 14.75 -8.53
CA ALA A 41 2.03 15.19 -8.78
C ALA A 41 1.95 16.45 -9.67
N ARG A 42 2.91 17.37 -9.52
CA ARG A 42 3.03 18.60 -10.33
C ARG A 42 3.81 18.39 -11.63
N GLY A 43 4.49 17.25 -11.79
CA GLY A 43 5.25 16.91 -12.97
C GLY A 43 4.36 16.37 -14.09
N THR A 44 4.93 16.30 -15.31
CA THR A 44 4.26 15.75 -16.49
C THR A 44 4.81 14.40 -16.92
N ASN A 45 6.07 14.12 -16.59
CA ASN A 45 6.76 12.93 -17.03
C ASN A 45 6.40 11.73 -16.16
N TRP A 46 6.00 10.65 -16.81
CA TRP A 46 5.77 9.36 -16.18
C TRP A 46 7.02 8.48 -16.30
N TYR A 47 7.31 7.73 -15.28
CA TYR A 47 8.42 6.80 -15.16
C TYR A 47 7.89 5.43 -14.72
N GLU A 48 8.62 4.37 -15.02
CA GLU A 48 8.29 3.03 -14.55
C GLU A 48 8.40 2.95 -13.02
N ALA A 49 7.47 2.22 -12.41
CA ALA A 49 7.45 2.00 -10.97
C ALA A 49 7.38 0.52 -10.63
N THR A 50 7.99 0.16 -9.51
CA THR A 50 7.93 -1.19 -8.94
C THR A 50 6.94 -1.22 -7.79
N VAL A 51 5.97 -2.13 -7.84
CA VAL A 51 5.00 -2.37 -6.75
C VAL A 51 5.02 -3.85 -6.38
N PRO A 52 5.29 -4.18 -5.10
CA PRO A 52 5.54 -3.30 -3.96
C PRO A 52 6.84 -2.50 -4.04
N GLY A 53 6.80 -1.24 -3.58
CA GLY A 53 7.97 -0.37 -3.62
C GLY A 53 7.75 0.99 -2.97
N THR A 54 8.73 1.86 -3.13
CA THR A 54 8.69 3.23 -2.61
C THR A 54 9.15 4.23 -3.67
N VAL A 55 8.74 5.49 -3.53
CA VAL A 55 9.18 6.58 -4.41
C VAL A 55 10.71 6.67 -4.49
N HIS A 56 11.41 6.46 -3.37
CA HIS A 56 12.88 6.55 -3.37
C HIS A 56 13.52 5.44 -4.22
N THR A 57 13.02 4.21 -4.12
CA THR A 57 13.52 3.10 -4.95
C THR A 57 13.24 3.35 -6.43
N ASP A 58 12.03 3.75 -6.76
CA ASP A 58 11.64 4.03 -8.14
C ASP A 58 12.44 5.20 -8.75
N LEU A 59 12.72 6.25 -7.94
CA LEU A 59 13.59 7.35 -8.37
C LEU A 59 15.02 6.89 -8.63
N MET A 60 15.56 5.97 -7.81
CA MET A 60 16.90 5.40 -8.04
C MET A 60 16.94 4.53 -9.29
N ASP A 61 15.97 3.66 -9.48
CA ASP A 61 15.89 2.74 -10.62
C ASP A 61 15.81 3.52 -11.94
N ASN A 62 15.09 4.64 -11.93
CA ASN A 62 15.01 5.56 -13.07
C ASN A 62 16.20 6.56 -13.15
N LYS A 63 17.21 6.45 -12.27
CA LYS A 63 18.41 7.33 -12.25
C LYS A 63 18.10 8.81 -12.04
N LEU A 64 17.00 9.11 -11.37
CA LEU A 64 16.56 10.48 -11.04
C LEU A 64 17.17 10.98 -9.74
N ILE A 65 17.62 10.08 -8.87
CA ILE A 65 18.41 10.35 -7.68
C ILE A 65 19.58 9.37 -7.59
N TYR A 66 20.63 9.78 -6.88
CA TYR A 66 21.73 8.89 -6.52
C TYR A 66 21.33 8.04 -5.28
N ASP A 67 22.04 6.91 -5.10
CA ASP A 67 21.90 6.07 -3.92
C ASP A 67 22.09 6.91 -2.64
N PRO A 68 21.04 7.09 -1.81
CA PRO A 68 21.10 7.91 -0.61
C PRO A 68 22.03 7.34 0.47
N PHE A 69 22.36 6.04 0.41
CA PHE A 69 23.28 5.39 1.35
C PHE A 69 24.74 5.60 0.98
N TYR A 70 25.04 6.16 -0.19
CA TYR A 70 26.41 6.42 -0.59
C TYR A 70 26.86 7.83 -0.20
N ARG A 71 27.84 7.92 0.71
CA ARG A 71 28.45 9.17 1.19
C ARG A 71 27.43 10.15 1.77
N LEU A 72 27.24 11.31 1.13
CA LEU A 72 26.38 12.41 1.55
C LEU A 72 25.14 12.56 0.66
N ASN A 73 24.83 11.56 -0.19
CA ASN A 73 23.70 11.64 -1.12
C ASN A 73 22.35 11.75 -0.41
N GLU A 74 22.25 11.28 0.83
CA GLU A 74 21.08 11.50 1.70
C GLU A 74 20.63 12.96 1.68
N ARG A 75 21.58 13.91 1.70
CA ARG A 75 21.25 15.33 1.70
C ARG A 75 20.58 15.79 0.41
N GLY A 76 20.93 15.16 -0.71
CA GLY A 76 20.39 15.47 -2.03
C GLY A 76 18.96 14.97 -2.27
N VAL A 77 18.44 14.08 -1.43
CA VAL A 77 17.10 13.47 -1.60
C VAL A 77 16.05 14.00 -0.63
N GLN A 78 16.39 14.96 0.24
CA GLN A 78 15.50 15.52 1.25
C GLN A 78 14.33 16.36 0.67
N TRP A 79 14.25 16.50 -0.63
CA TRP A 79 13.12 17.12 -1.31
C TRP A 79 11.99 16.14 -1.59
N VAL A 80 12.28 14.82 -1.66
CA VAL A 80 11.35 13.77 -2.10
C VAL A 80 10.14 13.68 -1.17
N ASP A 81 10.33 13.80 0.13
CA ASP A 81 9.28 13.72 1.15
C ASP A 81 8.36 14.96 1.19
N LYS A 82 8.79 16.05 0.55
CA LYS A 82 8.02 17.32 0.46
C LYS A 82 7.12 17.37 -0.77
N GLU A 83 7.21 16.39 -1.65
CA GLU A 83 6.40 16.32 -2.86
C GLU A 83 5.29 15.28 -2.74
N ASP A 84 4.22 15.53 -3.47
CA ASP A 84 3.14 14.58 -3.65
C ASP A 84 3.44 13.73 -4.89
N TRP A 85 3.06 12.47 -4.86
CA TRP A 85 3.36 11.50 -5.91
C TRP A 85 2.10 10.82 -6.41
N ILE A 86 2.09 10.41 -7.66
CA ILE A 86 0.97 9.67 -8.26
C ILE A 86 1.54 8.38 -8.83
N TYR A 87 0.94 7.27 -8.45
CA TYR A 87 1.13 5.95 -9.04
C TYR A 87 -0.11 5.57 -9.84
N ARG A 88 0.06 4.93 -10.97
CA ARG A 88 -1.05 4.39 -11.75
C ARG A 88 -0.67 3.11 -12.45
N THR A 89 -1.66 2.23 -12.62
CA THR A 89 -1.59 1.06 -13.50
C THR A 89 -2.91 0.87 -14.20
N THR A 90 -2.89 0.11 -15.30
CA THR A 90 -4.08 -0.41 -15.97
C THR A 90 -4.03 -1.92 -15.95
N PHE A 91 -5.19 -2.56 -15.73
CA PHE A 91 -5.27 -4.01 -15.63
C PHE A 91 -6.61 -4.55 -16.13
N ASP A 92 -6.60 -5.81 -16.51
CA ASP A 92 -7.80 -6.60 -16.82
C ASP A 92 -8.12 -7.50 -15.62
N VAL A 93 -9.39 -7.79 -15.43
CA VAL A 93 -9.84 -8.71 -14.38
C VAL A 93 -10.01 -10.10 -14.94
N THR A 94 -9.47 -11.10 -14.27
CA THR A 94 -9.60 -12.48 -14.72
C THR A 94 -11.06 -12.93 -14.73
N PRO A 95 -11.49 -13.76 -15.70
CA PRO A 95 -12.86 -14.26 -15.77
C PRO A 95 -13.30 -14.98 -14.50
N GLU A 96 -12.38 -15.67 -13.84
CA GLU A 96 -12.62 -16.36 -12.59
C GLU A 96 -13.02 -15.39 -11.46
N LEU A 97 -12.34 -14.26 -11.32
CA LEU A 97 -12.68 -13.19 -10.38
C LEU A 97 -14.01 -12.53 -10.74
N LEU A 98 -14.21 -12.18 -12.03
CA LEU A 98 -15.46 -11.55 -12.50
C LEU A 98 -16.70 -12.39 -12.24
N ALA A 99 -16.56 -13.72 -12.20
CA ALA A 99 -17.65 -14.64 -11.86
C ALA A 99 -18.04 -14.59 -10.38
N LYS A 100 -17.21 -13.97 -9.52
CA LYS A 100 -17.48 -13.89 -8.08
C LYS A 100 -18.46 -12.76 -7.74
N LYS A 101 -19.25 -13.00 -6.70
CA LYS A 101 -20.28 -12.07 -6.24
C LYS A 101 -19.68 -10.85 -5.55
N ASN A 102 -18.63 -11.05 -4.76
CA ASN A 102 -17.92 -10.02 -4.00
C ASN A 102 -16.47 -10.01 -4.46
N ILE A 103 -15.93 -8.81 -4.73
CA ILE A 103 -14.51 -8.63 -5.08
C ILE A 103 -14.00 -7.45 -4.29
N VAL A 104 -12.95 -7.69 -3.53
CA VAL A 104 -12.30 -6.68 -2.68
C VAL A 104 -10.97 -6.29 -3.32
N LEU A 105 -10.70 -4.98 -3.44
CA LEU A 105 -9.37 -4.47 -3.66
C LEU A 105 -8.68 -4.36 -2.31
N HIS A 106 -7.58 -5.09 -2.16
CA HIS A 106 -6.83 -5.19 -0.92
C HIS A 106 -5.44 -4.59 -1.08
N PHE A 107 -5.12 -3.60 -0.25
CA PHE A 107 -3.78 -3.06 -0.05
C PHE A 107 -3.26 -3.55 1.30
N GLU A 108 -2.21 -4.36 1.31
CA GLU A 108 -1.55 -4.80 2.54
C GLU A 108 -0.74 -3.68 3.21
N GLY A 109 -0.45 -2.60 2.48
CA GLY A 109 0.22 -1.43 3.04
C GLY A 109 0.36 -0.26 2.08
N LEU A 110 -0.13 0.90 2.50
CA LEU A 110 0.06 2.19 1.84
C LEU A 110 0.88 3.11 2.76
N ASP A 111 1.94 3.68 2.27
CA ASP A 111 2.84 4.56 3.01
C ASP A 111 2.74 5.99 2.50
N THR A 112 2.06 6.84 3.20
CA THR A 112 1.25 6.77 4.42
C THR A 112 -0.12 7.37 4.14
N TYR A 113 -0.16 8.61 3.62
CA TYR A 113 -1.39 9.31 3.24
C TYR A 113 -1.66 9.09 1.77
N ALA A 114 -2.72 8.38 1.47
CA ALA A 114 -3.06 8.02 0.09
C ALA A 114 -4.54 8.21 -0.21
N ASP A 115 -4.83 8.79 -1.37
CA ASP A 115 -6.14 8.77 -1.99
C ASP A 115 -6.12 7.80 -3.17
N VAL A 116 -7.00 6.81 -3.15
CA VAL A 116 -7.09 5.79 -4.19
C VAL A 116 -8.33 6.01 -5.04
N THR A 117 -8.15 5.97 -6.36
CA THR A 117 -9.23 6.02 -7.34
C THR A 117 -9.20 4.77 -8.23
N LEU A 118 -10.37 4.22 -8.50
CA LEU A 118 -10.59 3.15 -9.46
C LEU A 118 -11.58 3.63 -10.53
N ASN A 119 -11.17 3.57 -11.80
CA ASN A 119 -11.96 4.02 -12.93
C ASN A 119 -12.50 5.47 -12.75
N GLY A 120 -11.66 6.35 -12.20
CA GLY A 120 -11.97 7.76 -11.94
C GLY A 120 -12.81 8.02 -10.69
N LYS A 121 -13.26 6.98 -9.96
CA LYS A 121 -14.02 7.14 -8.71
C LYS A 121 -13.10 6.97 -7.52
N LYS A 122 -13.09 7.93 -6.60
CA LYS A 122 -12.37 7.80 -5.32
C LYS A 122 -13.04 6.73 -4.47
N ILE A 123 -12.25 5.75 -4.01
CA ILE A 123 -12.72 4.57 -3.26
C ILE A 123 -12.13 4.47 -1.85
N LEU A 124 -10.97 5.11 -1.59
CA LEU A 124 -10.27 4.99 -0.32
C LEU A 124 -9.48 6.26 -0.02
N SER A 125 -9.39 6.62 1.26
CA SER A 125 -8.38 7.51 1.83
C SER A 125 -7.66 6.80 2.97
N ALA A 126 -6.34 6.62 2.85
CA ALA A 126 -5.47 5.98 3.85
C ALA A 126 -4.65 7.04 4.60
N ASP A 127 -4.35 6.78 5.88
CA ASP A 127 -3.57 7.68 6.72
C ASP A 127 -2.60 6.94 7.67
N ASN A 128 -2.39 5.64 7.45
CA ASN A 128 -1.64 4.78 8.35
C ASN A 128 -0.90 3.69 7.57
N MET A 129 0.44 3.66 7.68
CA MET A 129 1.23 2.67 6.95
C MET A 129 1.14 1.25 7.52
N PHE A 130 0.66 1.09 8.75
CA PHE A 130 0.61 -0.19 9.45
C PHE A 130 -0.73 -0.93 9.28
N CYS A 131 -1.70 -0.30 8.62
CA CYS A 131 -3.01 -0.90 8.38
C CYS A 131 -3.10 -1.49 6.98
N GLU A 132 -3.81 -2.59 6.89
CA GLU A 132 -4.35 -3.11 5.64
C GLU A 132 -5.64 -2.37 5.30
N TRP A 133 -5.90 -2.20 4.00
CA TRP A 133 -7.05 -1.48 3.50
C TRP A 133 -7.81 -2.35 2.51
N GLN A 134 -9.09 -2.58 2.77
CA GLN A 134 -9.95 -3.41 1.93
C GLN A 134 -11.18 -2.62 1.51
N VAL A 135 -11.50 -2.65 0.22
CA VAL A 135 -12.65 -1.94 -0.36
C VAL A 135 -13.38 -2.85 -1.33
N ASP A 136 -14.70 -3.01 -1.18
CA ASP A 136 -15.52 -3.68 -2.19
C ASP A 136 -15.56 -2.86 -3.46
N VAL A 137 -15.09 -3.45 -4.54
CA VAL A 137 -14.96 -2.80 -5.85
C VAL A 137 -15.76 -3.50 -6.94
N ARG A 138 -16.50 -4.57 -6.62
CA ARG A 138 -17.22 -5.39 -7.61
C ARG A 138 -18.06 -4.57 -8.60
N SER A 139 -18.75 -3.55 -8.10
CA SER A 139 -19.62 -2.71 -8.92
C SER A 139 -18.89 -1.70 -9.82
N LEU A 140 -17.59 -1.51 -9.60
CA LEU A 140 -16.76 -0.56 -10.35
C LEU A 140 -15.88 -1.22 -11.37
N LEU A 141 -15.64 -2.53 -11.24
CA LEU A 141 -14.76 -3.28 -12.12
C LEU A 141 -15.39 -3.53 -13.48
N LYS A 142 -14.57 -3.37 -14.52
CA LYS A 142 -14.79 -3.77 -15.90
C LYS A 142 -13.99 -5.03 -16.18
N GLU A 143 -14.34 -5.74 -17.24
CA GLU A 143 -13.55 -6.88 -17.71
C GLU A 143 -12.15 -6.46 -18.14
N HIS A 144 -12.07 -5.34 -18.89
CA HIS A 144 -10.82 -4.84 -19.45
C HIS A 144 -10.61 -3.37 -19.17
N GLY A 145 -9.33 -2.96 -19.10
CA GLY A 145 -8.91 -1.58 -19.06
C GLY A 145 -9.34 -0.85 -17.77
N ASN A 146 -9.27 -1.51 -16.61
CA ASN A 146 -9.44 -0.83 -15.35
C ASN A 146 -8.24 0.06 -15.08
N GLU A 147 -8.46 1.29 -14.66
CA GLU A 147 -7.42 2.21 -14.22
C GLU A 147 -7.45 2.33 -12.70
N LEU A 148 -6.33 2.00 -12.07
CA LEU A 148 -6.10 2.20 -10.64
C LEU A 148 -5.06 3.29 -10.44
N GLN A 149 -5.41 4.33 -9.70
CA GLN A 149 -4.49 5.41 -9.34
C GLN A 149 -4.41 5.59 -7.83
N VAL A 150 -3.20 5.78 -7.34
CA VAL A 150 -2.90 6.09 -5.95
C VAL A 150 -2.19 7.43 -5.90
N TYR A 151 -2.84 8.44 -5.30
CA TYR A 151 -2.25 9.73 -5.02
C TYR A 151 -1.66 9.70 -3.62
N LEU A 152 -0.35 9.81 -3.51
CA LEU A 152 0.40 9.82 -2.25
C LEU A 152 0.70 11.27 -1.86
N HIS A 153 0.12 11.70 -0.76
CA HIS A 153 0.36 13.02 -0.20
C HIS A 153 1.68 13.05 0.57
N SER A 154 2.40 14.15 0.47
CA SER A 154 3.58 14.39 1.29
C SER A 154 3.26 14.28 2.78
N PRO A 155 3.93 13.39 3.51
CA PRO A 155 3.74 13.32 4.97
C PRO A 155 4.17 14.61 5.67
N ILE A 156 5.10 15.36 5.08
CA ILE A 156 5.55 16.65 5.60
C ILE A 156 4.44 17.70 5.49
N LYS A 157 3.82 17.82 4.30
CA LYS A 157 2.72 18.79 4.07
C LYS A 157 1.52 18.51 4.98
N ILE A 158 1.22 17.22 5.23
CA ILE A 158 0.08 16.83 6.09
C ILE A 158 0.39 17.02 7.58
N ALA A 159 1.62 16.77 8.00
CA ALA A 159 1.99 16.84 9.41
C ALA A 159 2.33 18.26 9.89
N MET A 160 2.85 19.12 9.02
CA MET A 160 3.27 20.48 9.38
C MET A 160 2.15 21.29 10.03
N PRO A 161 0.92 21.38 9.47
CA PRO A 161 -0.18 22.10 10.12
C PRO A 161 -0.55 21.52 11.49
N LYS A 162 -0.41 20.20 11.66
CA LYS A 162 -0.68 19.53 12.95
C LYS A 162 0.35 19.95 14.01
N TRP A 163 1.62 20.05 13.60
CA TRP A 163 2.70 20.54 14.47
C TRP A 163 2.48 22.00 14.84
N GLU A 164 2.08 22.86 13.89
CA GLU A 164 1.85 24.29 14.11
C GLU A 164 0.64 24.56 15.02
N ALA A 165 -0.35 23.70 15.02
CA ALA A 165 -1.56 23.82 15.84
C ALA A 165 -1.32 23.47 17.33
N VAL A 166 -0.20 22.85 17.68
CA VAL A 166 0.08 22.44 19.07
C VAL A 166 0.85 23.54 19.81
N PRO A 167 0.39 24.00 20.99
CA PRO A 167 1.02 25.10 21.73
C PRO A 167 2.36 24.71 22.39
N PHE A 168 2.77 23.45 22.33
CA PHE A 168 4.03 22.93 22.87
C PHE A 168 4.62 21.91 21.93
N GLN A 169 5.94 21.71 22.01
CA GLN A 169 6.65 20.72 21.20
C GLN A 169 6.65 19.34 21.87
N TYR A 170 6.19 18.32 21.15
CA TYR A 170 6.42 16.95 21.55
C TYR A 170 7.90 16.59 21.39
N ARG A 171 8.46 15.94 22.38
CA ARG A 171 9.83 15.43 22.29
C ARG A 171 9.85 14.21 21.35
N SER A 172 10.74 14.26 20.38
CA SER A 172 11.05 13.13 19.50
C SER A 172 12.55 13.10 19.32
N SER A 173 13.21 12.18 20.02
CA SER A 173 14.68 12.12 20.06
C SER A 173 15.30 11.75 18.70
N ASN A 174 14.57 11.00 17.88
CA ASN A 174 15.10 10.43 16.63
C ASN A 174 14.57 11.09 15.35
N ASP A 175 13.75 12.15 15.49
CA ASP A 175 13.32 12.92 14.33
C ASP A 175 14.41 13.93 13.96
N GLN A 176 15.11 13.66 12.87
CA GLN A 176 16.19 14.50 12.31
C GLN A 176 15.62 15.53 11.32
N SER A 177 14.64 16.30 11.77
CA SER A 177 13.96 17.30 10.95
C SER A 177 14.90 18.37 10.38
N GLU A 178 15.97 18.71 11.09
CA GLU A 178 17.03 19.63 10.63
C GLU A 178 17.71 19.12 9.36
N ASN A 179 18.01 17.83 9.25
CA ASN A 179 18.56 17.21 8.05
C ASN A 179 17.57 17.29 6.87
N GLY A 180 16.27 17.27 7.17
CA GLY A 180 15.20 17.49 6.20
C GLY A 180 14.94 18.96 5.86
N GLY A 181 15.69 19.90 6.43
CA GLY A 181 15.46 21.33 6.24
C GLY A 181 14.18 21.85 6.92
N LEU A 182 13.70 21.16 7.96
CA LEU A 182 12.52 21.54 8.73
C LEU A 182 12.88 22.27 10.03
N LEU A 183 14.17 22.56 10.23
CA LEU A 183 14.70 23.13 11.48
C LEU A 183 14.39 22.21 12.66
N ASN A 184 13.83 22.75 13.74
CA ASN A 184 13.46 22.01 14.94
C ASN A 184 12.04 21.43 14.91
N ARG A 185 11.36 21.45 13.76
CA ARG A 185 9.97 20.99 13.64
C ARG A 185 9.92 19.45 13.60
N LYS A 186 9.89 18.83 14.74
CA LYS A 186 9.83 17.37 14.93
C LYS A 186 8.42 16.86 14.61
N ILE A 187 8.17 16.49 13.38
CA ILE A 187 6.83 16.17 12.87
C ILE A 187 6.51 14.68 12.85
N GLY A 188 7.48 13.81 13.03
CA GLY A 188 7.30 12.37 12.95
C GLY A 188 6.22 11.82 13.88
N VAL A 189 6.01 12.43 15.04
CA VAL A 189 4.98 12.06 16.03
C VAL A 189 3.54 12.29 15.55
N PHE A 190 3.34 13.07 14.49
CA PHE A 190 2.03 13.36 13.89
C PHE A 190 1.69 12.46 12.70
N VAL A 191 2.60 11.54 12.34
CA VAL A 191 2.45 10.65 11.19
C VAL A 191 2.41 9.20 11.67
N ARG A 192 1.40 8.44 11.27
CA ARG A 192 1.32 7.00 11.57
C ARG A 192 2.22 6.20 10.64
N LYS A 193 3.52 6.38 10.84
CA LYS A 193 4.61 5.84 10.06
C LYS A 193 5.75 5.41 10.99
N ALA A 194 6.59 4.48 10.55
CA ALA A 194 7.74 4.06 11.34
C ALA A 194 8.66 5.24 11.64
N GLY A 195 8.93 5.46 12.93
CA GLY A 195 9.66 6.64 13.40
C GLY A 195 11.06 6.78 12.82
N TYR A 196 11.75 5.66 12.53
CA TYR A 196 13.08 5.66 11.94
C TYR A 196 13.15 6.25 10.52
N HIS A 197 12.04 6.38 9.79
CA HIS A 197 12.02 7.08 8.52
C HIS A 197 12.35 8.57 8.65
N PHE A 198 12.05 9.16 9.81
CA PHE A 198 12.41 10.55 10.11
C PHE A 198 13.87 10.71 10.57
N GLY A 199 14.66 9.65 10.47
CA GLY A 199 16.07 9.57 10.85
C GLY A 199 16.29 8.81 12.15
N TRP A 200 17.48 8.26 12.30
CA TRP A 200 17.93 7.55 13.49
C TRP A 200 19.43 7.76 13.65
N ASP A 201 20.01 7.39 14.80
CA ASP A 201 21.44 7.51 15.05
C ASP A 201 22.31 6.59 14.16
N TRP A 202 21.72 5.50 13.66
CA TRP A 202 22.37 4.53 12.78
C TRP A 202 21.87 4.53 11.33
N GLY A 203 20.91 5.36 10.99
CA GLY A 203 20.28 5.35 9.65
C GLY A 203 19.95 6.73 9.12
N PRO A 204 19.96 6.88 7.78
CA PRO A 204 19.64 8.14 7.14
C PRO A 204 18.19 8.54 7.35
N ARG A 205 17.91 9.84 7.24
CA ARG A 205 16.54 10.35 7.19
C ARG A 205 15.99 10.16 5.76
N LEU A 206 15.11 9.17 5.60
CA LEU A 206 14.41 8.89 4.35
C LEU A 206 12.92 8.70 4.66
N VAL A 207 12.16 9.79 4.60
CA VAL A 207 10.70 9.76 4.79
C VAL A 207 10.06 9.28 3.50
N THR A 208 9.86 7.98 3.39
CA THR A 208 9.37 7.32 2.19
C THR A 208 7.88 7.58 1.96
N SER A 209 7.42 7.30 0.75
CA SER A 209 6.02 7.13 0.36
C SER A 209 5.94 6.03 -0.68
N GLY A 210 4.85 5.27 -0.73
CA GLY A 210 4.71 4.21 -1.73
C GLY A 210 3.61 3.20 -1.43
N ILE A 211 3.40 2.31 -2.37
CA ILE A 211 2.63 1.07 -2.20
C ILE A 211 3.64 0.01 -1.74
N TRP A 212 3.94 -0.01 -0.44
CA TRP A 212 5.11 -0.71 0.09
C TRP A 212 4.88 -2.19 0.37
N ARG A 213 3.64 -2.65 0.27
CA ARG A 213 3.23 -4.06 0.34
C ARG A 213 2.34 -4.41 -0.84
N THR A 214 1.94 -5.67 -0.89
CA THR A 214 1.10 -6.21 -1.97
C THR A 214 -0.20 -5.45 -2.15
N VAL A 215 -0.62 -5.34 -3.40
CA VAL A 215 -1.97 -4.95 -3.80
C VAL A 215 -2.57 -6.05 -4.66
N SER A 216 -3.82 -6.43 -4.37
CA SER A 216 -4.52 -7.53 -5.04
C SER A 216 -6.03 -7.30 -5.13
N LEU A 217 -6.66 -7.96 -6.13
CA LEU A 217 -8.09 -8.25 -6.11
C LEU A 217 -8.30 -9.62 -5.49
N GLU A 218 -9.28 -9.74 -4.59
CA GLU A 218 -9.58 -10.95 -3.84
C GLU A 218 -11.07 -11.25 -3.82
N ALA A 219 -11.42 -12.56 -3.87
CA ALA A 219 -12.80 -13.02 -3.80
C ALA A 219 -12.93 -14.37 -3.11
#